data_2592b61d998bff3a74d5f79d750e0324
#
_entry.id   2592b61d998bff3a74d5f79d750e0324
#
_cell.length_a   1.000
_cell.length_b   1.000
_cell.length_c   1.000
_cell.angle_alpha   90.00
_cell.angle_beta   90.00
_cell.angle_gamma   90.00
#
_symmetry.space_group_name_H-M   'P 1'
#
loop_
_entity.id
_entity.type
_entity.pdbx_description
1 polymer ?
#
loop_
_entity_poly.entity_id
_entity_poly.type
_entity_poly.pdbx_seq_one_letter_code
_entity_poly.pdbx_strand_id
1 'polypeptide(L)'
;AAVFNRHIHFCHVSRRSEIELIARAKERGLPVTCEVTPHHLFLNENDARRLGPYGDMRPALASSGDQAALWEHINSTVDCIASDHAPHTRAEKERPEGAPPGVPGLESTLPLMLTAVAQGRLSAVRLEELLARNPRRIFNLPEQAETWVEVDPEAEFVFPEHPLYTKCGWSPFEGMRLRGRITRVVLRGREVVRDGIVLNYQKL
;
A
#
# COMPACT_ATOMS: atom_id res chain seq x y z
N ALA A 1 -8.36 22.49 -7.74
CA ALA A 1 -8.84 21.93 -9.00
C ALA A 1 -9.77 22.92 -9.71
N ALA A 2 -10.97 23.21 -9.15
CA ALA A 2 -12.00 23.99 -9.85
C ALA A 2 -11.53 25.38 -10.31
N VAL A 3 -10.88 26.15 -9.44
CA VAL A 3 -10.51 27.57 -9.71
C VAL A 3 -9.46 27.67 -10.81
N PHE A 4 -8.48 26.77 -10.84
CA PHE A 4 -7.35 26.85 -11.76
C PHE A 4 -7.39 25.80 -12.88
N ASN A 5 -8.43 24.98 -12.94
CA ASN A 5 -8.56 23.85 -13.84
C ASN A 5 -7.28 22.98 -13.87
N ARG A 6 -6.77 22.65 -12.67
CA ARG A 6 -5.57 21.83 -12.50
C ARG A 6 -5.91 20.51 -11.85
N HIS A 7 -5.31 19.43 -12.36
CA HIS A 7 -5.38 18.13 -11.71
C HIS A 7 -4.72 18.17 -10.33
N ILE A 8 -5.38 17.61 -9.33
CA ILE A 8 -4.87 17.47 -7.96
C ILE A 8 -4.91 15.99 -7.60
N HIS A 9 -3.82 15.48 -7.07
CA HIS A 9 -3.75 14.15 -6.48
C HIS A 9 -3.66 14.26 -4.96
N PHE A 10 -4.57 13.57 -4.26
CA PHE A 10 -4.60 13.53 -2.79
C PHE A 10 -3.86 12.28 -2.31
N CYS A 11 -2.74 12.48 -1.61
CA CYS A 11 -1.93 11.39 -1.07
C CYS A 11 -2.56 10.82 0.21
N HIS A 12 -2.32 9.53 0.47
CA HIS A 12 -2.58 8.79 1.73
C HIS A 12 -3.88 9.19 2.45
N VAL A 13 -5.01 9.22 1.72
CA VAL A 13 -6.34 9.51 2.31
C VAL A 13 -6.64 8.50 3.41
N SER A 14 -7.06 8.98 4.58
CA SER A 14 -7.17 8.17 5.79
C SER A 14 -8.53 8.22 6.48
N ARG A 15 -9.39 9.17 6.15
CA ARG A 15 -10.66 9.41 6.85
C ARG A 15 -11.88 9.31 5.94
N ARG A 16 -13.02 8.93 6.52
CA ARG A 16 -14.34 8.92 5.87
C ARG A 16 -14.67 10.28 5.24
N SER A 17 -14.52 11.36 6.00
CA SER A 17 -14.85 12.70 5.53
C SER A 17 -14.01 13.13 4.32
N GLU A 18 -12.78 12.69 4.23
CA GLU A 18 -11.87 12.98 3.12
C GLU A 18 -12.28 12.23 1.86
N ILE A 19 -12.46 10.90 1.96
CA ILE A 19 -12.80 10.08 0.79
C ILE A 19 -14.18 10.44 0.24
N GLU A 20 -15.17 10.74 1.09
CA GLU A 20 -16.49 11.20 0.66
C GLU A 20 -16.45 12.58 0.01
N LEU A 21 -15.58 13.49 0.50
CA LEU A 21 -15.38 14.79 -0.15
C LEU A 21 -14.78 14.62 -1.55
N ILE A 22 -13.81 13.72 -1.70
CA ILE A 22 -13.21 13.42 -3.00
C ILE A 22 -14.23 12.76 -3.94
N ALA A 23 -15.07 11.85 -3.44
CA ALA A 23 -16.14 11.23 -4.21
C ALA A 23 -17.08 12.30 -4.81
N ARG A 24 -17.58 13.22 -3.97
CA ARG A 24 -18.41 14.35 -4.41
C ARG A 24 -17.69 15.28 -5.39
N ALA A 25 -16.39 15.48 -5.24
CA ALA A 25 -15.61 16.27 -6.19
C ALA A 25 -15.55 15.59 -7.57
N LYS A 26 -15.36 14.26 -7.61
CA LYS A 26 -15.37 13.47 -8.84
C LYS A 26 -16.75 13.46 -9.52
N GLU A 27 -17.83 13.31 -8.75
CA GLU A 27 -19.22 13.39 -9.26
C GLU A 27 -19.51 14.74 -9.94
N ARG A 28 -18.87 15.82 -9.47
CA ARG A 28 -18.93 17.15 -10.08
C ARG A 28 -17.98 17.33 -11.27
N GLY A 29 -17.29 16.29 -11.72
CA GLY A 29 -16.35 16.32 -12.84
C GLY A 29 -15.06 17.10 -12.56
N LEU A 30 -14.70 17.32 -11.28
CA LEU A 30 -13.43 17.98 -10.96
C LEU A 30 -12.24 17.06 -11.24
N PRO A 31 -11.13 17.58 -11.80
CA PRO A 31 -9.95 16.80 -12.10
C PRO A 31 -9.15 16.45 -10.84
N VAL A 32 -9.66 15.50 -10.07
CA VAL A 32 -9.06 15.04 -8.82
C VAL A 32 -8.84 13.53 -8.84
N THR A 33 -7.73 13.08 -8.25
CA THR A 33 -7.45 11.68 -7.97
C THR A 33 -6.96 11.53 -6.55
N CYS A 34 -7.02 10.31 -6.01
CA CYS A 34 -6.54 10.02 -4.66
C CYS A 34 -5.94 8.63 -4.54
N GLU A 35 -5.12 8.48 -3.52
CA GLU A 35 -4.57 7.21 -3.10
C GLU A 35 -4.92 6.90 -1.64
N VAL A 36 -4.94 5.61 -1.32
CA VAL A 36 -4.95 5.11 0.05
C VAL A 36 -3.74 4.21 0.25
N THR A 37 -3.37 3.97 1.50
CA THR A 37 -2.23 3.11 1.82
C THR A 37 -2.69 1.78 2.39
N PRO A 38 -1.90 0.70 2.26
CA PRO A 38 -2.21 -0.57 2.92
C PRO A 38 -2.36 -0.42 4.44
N HIS A 39 -1.56 0.42 5.09
CA HIS A 39 -1.67 0.56 6.54
C HIS A 39 -3.00 1.23 6.96
N HIS A 40 -3.54 2.19 6.21
CA HIS A 40 -4.88 2.74 6.50
C HIS A 40 -6.03 1.78 6.14
N LEU A 41 -5.79 0.84 5.22
CA LEU A 41 -6.78 -0.20 4.89
C LEU A 41 -6.81 -1.35 5.89
N PHE A 42 -5.67 -1.77 6.43
CA PHE A 42 -5.56 -2.98 7.25
C PHE A 42 -5.38 -2.73 8.74
N LEU A 43 -5.00 -1.51 9.14
CA LEU A 43 -4.80 -1.12 10.53
C LEU A 43 -5.69 0.07 10.88
N ASN A 44 -5.99 0.22 12.18
CA ASN A 44 -6.77 1.34 12.71
C ASN A 44 -6.20 1.82 14.06
N GLU A 45 -6.86 2.76 14.71
CA GLU A 45 -6.40 3.35 15.98
C GLU A 45 -6.18 2.33 17.11
N ASN A 46 -6.88 1.20 17.11
CA ASN A 46 -6.66 0.15 18.11
C ASN A 46 -5.34 -0.57 17.87
N ASP A 47 -4.99 -0.78 16.60
CA ASP A 47 -3.69 -1.32 16.21
C ASP A 47 -2.57 -0.33 16.55
N ALA A 48 -2.79 0.98 16.35
CA ALA A 48 -1.83 2.00 16.76
C ALA A 48 -1.52 1.91 18.26
N ARG A 49 -2.54 1.75 19.11
CA ARG A 49 -2.35 1.57 20.57
C ARG A 49 -1.55 0.31 20.90
N ARG A 50 -1.84 -0.80 20.22
CA ARG A 50 -1.15 -2.07 20.40
C ARG A 50 0.31 -2.04 19.93
N LEU A 51 0.57 -1.37 18.80
CA LEU A 51 1.89 -1.28 18.18
C LEU A 51 2.79 -0.22 18.84
N GLY A 52 2.21 0.73 19.58
CA GLY A 52 2.97 1.83 20.17
C GLY A 52 3.70 2.65 19.11
N PRO A 53 5.01 2.93 19.28
CA PRO A 53 5.77 3.74 18.32
C PRO A 53 5.82 3.14 16.91
N TYR A 54 5.67 1.81 16.77
CA TYR A 54 5.62 1.12 15.47
C TYR A 54 4.30 1.30 14.73
N GLY A 55 3.26 1.84 15.40
CA GLY A 55 1.99 2.24 14.81
C GLY A 55 1.87 3.74 14.54
N ASP A 56 2.92 4.52 14.80
CA ASP A 56 2.93 5.97 14.55
C ASP A 56 3.33 6.28 13.11
N MET A 57 2.42 6.90 12.36
CA MET A 57 2.57 7.35 10.99
C MET A 57 1.78 8.63 10.75
N ARG A 58 1.97 9.28 9.63
CA ARG A 58 1.22 10.48 9.24
C ARG A 58 0.68 10.32 7.81
N PRO A 59 -0.66 10.46 7.62
CA PRO A 59 -1.70 10.63 8.65
C PRO A 59 -1.74 9.49 9.66
N ALA A 60 -2.20 9.78 10.89
CA ALA A 60 -2.34 8.77 11.93
C ALA A 60 -3.41 7.73 11.54
N LEU A 61 -3.25 6.50 12.01
CA LEU A 61 -4.29 5.48 11.89
C LEU A 61 -5.59 5.98 12.51
N ALA A 62 -6.65 5.98 11.73
CA ALA A 62 -7.94 6.52 12.09
C ALA A 62 -8.85 5.45 12.72
N SER A 63 -10.11 5.81 12.99
CA SER A 63 -11.09 4.89 13.58
C SER A 63 -11.40 3.70 12.67
N SER A 64 -11.96 2.64 13.23
CA SER A 64 -12.45 1.50 12.42
C SER A 64 -13.56 1.91 11.45
N GLY A 65 -14.34 2.96 11.77
CA GLY A 65 -15.33 3.54 10.87
C GLY A 65 -14.70 4.26 9.68
N ASP A 66 -13.60 4.98 9.89
CA ASP A 66 -12.83 5.59 8.80
C ASP A 66 -12.21 4.52 7.90
N GLN A 67 -11.59 3.49 8.51
CA GLN A 67 -11.04 2.34 7.80
C GLN A 67 -12.10 1.65 6.93
N ALA A 68 -13.29 1.42 7.46
CA ALA A 68 -14.40 0.82 6.72
C ALA A 68 -14.79 1.67 5.50
N ALA A 69 -14.83 3.00 5.66
CA ALA A 69 -15.14 3.91 4.56
C ALA A 69 -14.12 3.84 3.42
N LEU A 70 -12.83 3.70 3.71
CA LEU A 70 -11.83 3.51 2.65
C LEU A 70 -12.09 2.24 1.85
N TRP A 71 -12.49 1.14 2.53
CA TRP A 71 -12.88 -0.11 1.86
C TRP A 71 -14.17 0.01 1.06
N GLU A 72 -15.18 0.76 1.54
CA GLU A 72 -16.40 1.05 0.79
C GLU A 72 -16.10 1.75 -0.55
N HIS A 73 -15.07 2.58 -0.58
CA HIS A 73 -14.66 3.37 -1.73
C HIS A 73 -13.55 2.75 -2.60
N ILE A 74 -13.01 1.58 -2.24
CA ILE A 74 -11.85 0.97 -2.93
C ILE A 74 -12.16 0.64 -4.41
N ASN A 75 -13.40 0.27 -4.70
CA ASN A 75 -13.83 -0.12 -6.03
C ASN A 75 -14.40 1.04 -6.87
N SER A 76 -14.47 2.26 -6.33
CA SER A 76 -15.09 3.42 -6.99
C SER A 76 -14.22 4.68 -6.96
N THR A 77 -14.03 5.27 -5.77
CA THR A 77 -13.40 6.59 -5.60
C THR A 77 -11.88 6.54 -5.57
N VAL A 78 -11.30 5.50 -4.97
CA VAL A 78 -9.84 5.35 -4.85
C VAL A 78 -9.25 5.11 -6.23
N ASP A 79 -8.22 5.88 -6.60
CA ASP A 79 -7.56 5.73 -7.91
C ASP A 79 -6.35 4.80 -7.85
N CYS A 80 -5.55 4.84 -6.81
CA CYS A 80 -4.40 3.97 -6.64
C CYS A 80 -4.09 3.64 -5.18
N ILE A 81 -3.23 2.66 -5.00
CA ILE A 81 -2.63 2.28 -3.72
C ILE A 81 -1.18 2.74 -3.73
N ALA A 82 -0.77 3.46 -2.69
CA ALA A 82 0.62 3.85 -2.46
C ALA A 82 1.12 3.25 -1.14
N SER A 83 2.37 2.82 -1.10
CA SER A 83 2.94 2.20 0.11
C SER A 83 3.19 3.20 1.24
N ASP A 84 3.41 4.46 0.90
CA ASP A 84 3.91 5.50 1.82
C ASP A 84 5.08 4.98 2.66
N HIS A 85 6.04 4.34 1.97
CA HIS A 85 7.18 3.66 2.59
C HIS A 85 8.13 4.66 3.24
N ALA A 86 8.01 4.80 4.56
CA ALA A 86 8.81 5.70 5.39
C ALA A 86 9.48 4.93 6.56
N PRO A 87 10.49 4.08 6.28
CA PRO A 87 11.10 3.23 7.29
C PRO A 87 12.02 4.03 8.23
N HIS A 88 11.97 3.68 9.50
CA HIS A 88 12.90 4.13 10.53
C HIS A 88 13.45 2.93 11.28
N THR A 89 14.69 3.01 11.76
CA THR A 89 15.30 1.94 12.54
C THR A 89 14.54 1.69 13.84
N ARG A 90 14.65 0.49 14.41
CA ARG A 90 14.09 0.19 15.74
C ARG A 90 14.55 1.19 16.79
N ALA A 91 15.86 1.52 16.80
CA ALA A 91 16.44 2.49 17.72
C ALA A 91 15.82 3.90 17.58
N GLU A 92 15.45 4.32 16.38
CA GLU A 92 14.75 5.58 16.16
C GLU A 92 13.30 5.53 16.64
N LYS A 93 12.59 4.43 16.35
CA LYS A 93 11.19 4.23 16.78
C LYS A 93 11.05 4.11 18.30
N GLU A 94 12.06 3.59 18.98
CA GLU A 94 12.06 3.32 20.43
C GLU A 94 12.60 4.51 21.25
N ARG A 95 12.90 5.64 20.62
CA ARG A 95 13.32 6.85 21.37
C ARG A 95 12.21 7.27 22.34
N PRO A 96 12.56 7.59 23.59
CA PRO A 96 11.57 8.05 24.57
C PRO A 96 10.87 9.34 24.15
N GLU A 97 11.59 10.20 23.41
CA GLU A 97 11.07 11.46 22.88
C GLU A 97 11.48 11.62 21.41
N GLY A 98 10.55 12.16 20.62
CA GLY A 98 10.81 12.48 19.21
C GLY A 98 10.96 11.26 18.31
N ALA A 99 10.34 10.12 18.65
CA ALA A 99 10.25 8.98 17.73
C ALA A 99 9.61 9.43 16.40
N PRO A 100 10.29 9.21 15.25
CA PRO A 100 9.77 9.70 13.99
C PRO A 100 8.54 8.89 13.53
N PRO A 101 7.50 9.56 12.98
CA PRO A 101 6.38 8.86 12.36
C PRO A 101 6.82 8.21 11.05
N GLY A 102 6.20 7.09 10.69
CA GLY A 102 6.44 6.37 9.43
C GLY A 102 6.68 4.89 9.65
N VAL A 103 6.31 4.10 8.65
CA VAL A 103 6.38 2.64 8.66
C VAL A 103 6.89 2.11 7.31
N PRO A 104 7.54 0.94 7.28
CA PRO A 104 7.87 0.28 6.02
C PRO A 104 6.60 -0.31 5.39
N GLY A 105 6.45 -0.17 4.07
CA GLY A 105 5.25 -0.62 3.34
C GLY A 105 5.54 -1.39 2.04
N LEU A 106 6.75 -1.29 1.46
CA LEU A 106 7.02 -1.85 0.12
C LEU A 106 6.80 -3.37 0.06
N GLU A 107 7.38 -4.12 0.99
CA GLU A 107 7.33 -5.59 0.96
C GLU A 107 5.97 -6.16 1.37
N SER A 108 5.17 -5.40 2.11
CA SER A 108 3.85 -5.83 2.58
C SER A 108 2.70 -5.45 1.65
N THR A 109 2.86 -4.43 0.78
CA THR A 109 1.78 -3.89 -0.05
C THR A 109 1.11 -4.96 -0.91
N LEU A 110 1.85 -5.65 -1.75
CA LEU A 110 1.25 -6.64 -2.67
C LEU A 110 0.66 -7.84 -1.92
N PRO A 111 1.34 -8.47 -0.94
CA PRO A 111 0.74 -9.56 -0.16
C PRO A 111 -0.54 -9.18 0.59
N LEU A 112 -0.60 -8.00 1.19
CA LEU A 112 -1.82 -7.51 1.85
C LEU A 112 -2.96 -7.37 0.84
N MET A 113 -2.70 -6.76 -0.30
CA MET A 113 -3.72 -6.54 -1.31
C MET A 113 -4.17 -7.84 -2.00
N LEU A 114 -3.28 -8.82 -2.19
CA LEU A 114 -3.66 -10.18 -2.64
C LEU A 114 -4.55 -10.88 -1.60
N THR A 115 -4.26 -10.70 -0.32
CA THR A 115 -5.14 -11.18 0.77
C THR A 115 -6.53 -10.55 0.67
N ALA A 116 -6.63 -9.24 0.36
CA ALA A 116 -7.92 -8.60 0.15
C ALA A 116 -8.67 -9.15 -1.08
N VAL A 117 -7.96 -9.52 -2.15
CA VAL A 117 -8.57 -10.22 -3.30
C VAL A 117 -9.11 -11.58 -2.86
N ALA A 118 -8.33 -12.37 -2.14
CA ALA A 118 -8.76 -13.67 -1.62
C ALA A 118 -9.98 -13.56 -0.68
N GLN A 119 -10.12 -12.45 0.04
CA GLN A 119 -11.28 -12.12 0.88
C GLN A 119 -12.48 -11.58 0.10
N GLY A 120 -12.37 -11.41 -1.21
CA GLY A 120 -13.45 -10.87 -2.05
C GLY A 120 -13.71 -9.37 -1.91
N ARG A 121 -12.79 -8.61 -1.29
CA ARG A 121 -12.92 -7.15 -1.11
C ARG A 121 -12.72 -6.37 -2.41
N LEU A 122 -11.90 -6.89 -3.32
CA LEU A 122 -11.69 -6.37 -4.67
C LEU A 122 -11.31 -7.51 -5.61
N SER A 123 -11.48 -7.29 -6.92
CA SER A 123 -11.07 -8.26 -7.94
C SER A 123 -9.56 -8.14 -8.25
N ALA A 124 -8.99 -9.19 -8.84
CA ALA A 124 -7.60 -9.16 -9.33
C ALA A 124 -7.40 -8.07 -10.41
N VAL A 125 -8.39 -7.85 -11.28
CA VAL A 125 -8.38 -6.77 -12.27
C VAL A 125 -8.32 -5.41 -11.59
N ARG A 126 -9.14 -5.21 -10.53
CA ARG A 126 -9.12 -3.96 -9.76
C ARG A 126 -7.78 -3.76 -9.04
N LEU A 127 -7.19 -4.82 -8.50
CA LEU A 127 -5.86 -4.76 -7.91
C LEU A 127 -4.80 -4.26 -8.91
N GLU A 128 -4.81 -4.80 -10.14
CA GLU A 128 -3.90 -4.36 -11.21
C GLU A 128 -4.13 -2.88 -11.57
N GLU A 129 -5.38 -2.44 -11.64
CA GLU A 129 -5.69 -1.01 -11.86
C GLU A 129 -5.08 -0.13 -10.77
N LEU A 130 -5.29 -0.50 -9.50
CA LEU A 130 -4.86 0.29 -8.34
C LEU A 130 -3.33 0.34 -8.17
N LEU A 131 -2.61 -0.73 -8.52
CA LEU A 131 -1.17 -0.83 -8.30
C LEU A 131 -0.32 -0.54 -9.54
N ALA A 132 -0.89 -0.65 -10.75
CA ALA A 132 -0.09 -0.51 -11.98
C ALA A 132 -0.70 0.46 -12.99
N ARG A 133 -1.91 0.20 -13.50
CA ARG A 133 -2.48 0.97 -14.62
C ARG A 133 -2.78 2.41 -14.24
N ASN A 134 -3.45 2.63 -13.11
CA ASN A 134 -3.85 3.96 -12.68
C ASN A 134 -2.65 4.81 -12.23
N PRO A 135 -1.70 4.34 -11.40
CA PRO A 135 -0.49 5.11 -11.11
C PRO A 135 0.24 5.53 -12.38
N ARG A 136 0.39 4.62 -13.35
CA ARG A 136 1.04 4.92 -14.62
C ARG A 136 0.34 6.06 -15.36
N ARG A 137 -0.99 6.02 -15.44
CA ARG A 137 -1.80 7.06 -16.06
C ARG A 137 -1.76 8.39 -15.31
N ILE A 138 -1.89 8.37 -13.97
CA ILE A 138 -1.92 9.56 -13.11
C ILE A 138 -0.61 10.32 -13.18
N PHE A 139 0.52 9.61 -13.12
CA PHE A 139 1.85 10.18 -13.08
C PHE A 139 2.56 10.21 -14.45
N ASN A 140 1.84 9.87 -15.53
CA ASN A 140 2.35 9.81 -16.89
C ASN A 140 3.66 9.01 -16.99
N LEU A 141 3.70 7.82 -16.36
CA LEU A 141 4.87 6.95 -16.37
C LEU A 141 4.92 6.15 -17.68
N PRO A 142 6.10 5.94 -18.27
CA PRO A 142 6.24 5.13 -19.47
C PRO A 142 5.88 3.67 -19.21
N GLU A 143 5.46 2.98 -20.26
CA GLU A 143 5.31 1.53 -20.19
C GLU A 143 6.65 0.86 -19.91
N GLN A 144 6.61 -0.16 -19.07
CA GLN A 144 7.76 -1.03 -18.82
C GLN A 144 7.51 -2.36 -19.53
N ALA A 145 8.00 -2.46 -20.76
CA ALA A 145 7.93 -3.69 -21.52
C ALA A 145 8.61 -4.85 -20.75
N GLU A 146 8.11 -6.05 -20.93
CA GLU A 146 8.68 -7.27 -20.34
C GLU A 146 8.85 -7.19 -18.80
N THR A 147 7.93 -6.45 -18.12
CA THR A 147 7.93 -6.31 -16.65
C THR A 147 6.61 -6.85 -16.10
N TRP A 148 6.68 -7.84 -15.23
CA TRP A 148 5.52 -8.51 -14.65
C TRP A 148 5.84 -9.24 -13.35
N VAL A 149 4.80 -9.58 -12.61
CA VAL A 149 4.84 -10.35 -11.36
C VAL A 149 3.94 -11.55 -11.49
N GLU A 150 4.47 -12.74 -11.14
CA GLU A 150 3.68 -13.96 -10.95
C GLU A 150 3.36 -14.14 -9.48
N VAL A 151 2.15 -14.61 -9.20
CA VAL A 151 1.68 -14.87 -7.83
C VAL A 151 1.00 -16.24 -7.77
N ASP A 152 1.17 -16.92 -6.64
CA ASP A 152 0.32 -18.05 -6.25
C ASP A 152 -0.79 -17.49 -5.36
N PRO A 153 -2.04 -17.38 -5.86
CA PRO A 153 -3.14 -16.77 -5.11
C PRO A 153 -3.64 -17.64 -3.95
N GLU A 154 -3.29 -18.92 -3.93
CA GLU A 154 -3.77 -19.87 -2.91
C GLU A 154 -2.78 -20.06 -1.76
N ALA A 155 -1.51 -19.69 -1.94
CA ALA A 155 -0.49 -19.87 -0.92
C ALA A 155 -0.77 -19.01 0.31
N GLU A 156 -0.81 -19.63 1.48
CA GLU A 156 -0.93 -18.95 2.78
C GLU A 156 0.42 -18.95 3.50
N PHE A 157 0.73 -17.85 4.17
CA PHE A 157 1.95 -17.72 4.95
C PHE A 157 1.79 -16.70 6.09
N VAL A 158 2.71 -16.69 7.04
CA VAL A 158 2.82 -15.65 8.07
C VAL A 158 3.86 -14.64 7.62
N PHE A 159 3.45 -13.36 7.55
CA PHE A 159 4.34 -12.28 7.13
C PHE A 159 5.25 -11.82 8.27
N PRO A 160 6.53 -11.55 8.02
CA PRO A 160 7.27 -11.85 6.79
C PRO A 160 7.67 -13.34 6.73
N GLU A 161 7.64 -13.94 5.54
CA GLU A 161 8.05 -15.32 5.33
C GLU A 161 9.57 -15.51 5.33
N HIS A 162 10.29 -14.44 4.96
CA HIS A 162 11.74 -14.34 4.92
C HIS A 162 12.21 -13.06 5.62
N PRO A 163 13.48 -12.95 6.00
CA PRO A 163 14.02 -11.69 6.50
C PRO A 163 13.74 -10.54 5.52
N LEU A 164 13.26 -9.42 6.06
CA LEU A 164 12.94 -8.26 5.24
C LEU A 164 14.19 -7.67 4.58
N TYR A 165 14.08 -7.28 3.33
CA TYR A 165 15.11 -6.54 2.60
C TYR A 165 15.19 -5.08 3.06
N THR A 166 14.08 -4.53 3.56
CA THR A 166 14.02 -3.20 4.16
C THR A 166 14.95 -3.14 5.37
N LYS A 167 15.94 -2.24 5.32
CA LYS A 167 17.02 -2.16 6.31
C LYS A 167 16.58 -1.91 7.75
N CYS A 168 15.37 -1.38 7.96
CA CYS A 168 14.82 -1.18 9.30
C CYS A 168 14.54 -2.50 10.05
N GLY A 169 14.34 -3.62 9.31
CA GLY A 169 14.20 -4.96 9.85
C GLY A 169 12.95 -5.19 10.70
N TRP A 170 11.86 -4.48 10.41
CA TRP A 170 10.55 -4.65 11.06
C TRP A 170 9.42 -4.22 10.14
N SER A 171 8.19 -4.63 10.48
CA SER A 171 6.96 -4.20 9.80
C SER A 171 5.79 -4.14 10.79
N PRO A 172 4.85 -3.20 10.66
CA PRO A 172 3.65 -3.17 11.49
C PRO A 172 2.71 -4.37 11.24
N PHE A 173 2.99 -5.16 10.22
CA PHE A 173 2.21 -6.33 9.78
C PHE A 173 2.86 -7.66 10.19
N GLU A 174 3.96 -7.64 10.97
CA GLU A 174 4.61 -8.88 11.45
C GLU A 174 3.61 -9.78 12.19
N GLY A 175 3.65 -11.07 11.86
CA GLY A 175 2.76 -12.09 12.43
C GLY A 175 1.38 -12.18 11.77
N MET A 176 1.04 -11.32 10.81
CA MET A 176 -0.22 -11.45 10.07
C MET A 176 -0.20 -12.65 9.13
N ARG A 177 -1.28 -13.42 9.15
CA ARG A 177 -1.52 -14.47 8.15
C ARG A 177 -2.02 -13.83 6.88
N LEU A 178 -1.26 -13.99 5.80
CA LEU A 178 -1.57 -13.46 4.48
C LEU A 178 -1.80 -14.59 3.48
N ARG A 179 -2.49 -14.26 2.38
CA ARG A 179 -2.76 -15.17 1.26
C ARG A 179 -2.37 -14.49 -0.05
N GLY A 180 -1.71 -15.24 -0.93
CA GLY A 180 -1.15 -14.74 -2.18
C GLY A 180 0.34 -14.48 -2.07
N ARG A 181 1.15 -15.44 -2.54
CA ARG A 181 2.61 -15.38 -2.52
C ARG A 181 3.15 -14.91 -3.86
N ILE A 182 4.15 -14.04 -3.84
CA ILE A 182 4.91 -13.66 -5.03
C ILE A 182 5.87 -14.81 -5.35
N THR A 183 5.69 -15.44 -6.51
CA THR A 183 6.53 -16.55 -6.95
C THR A 183 7.65 -16.07 -7.86
N ARG A 184 7.41 -15.02 -8.67
CA ARG A 184 8.40 -14.54 -9.61
C ARG A 184 8.21 -13.05 -9.93
N VAL A 185 9.31 -12.33 -10.08
CA VAL A 185 9.30 -10.95 -10.62
C VAL A 185 10.27 -10.88 -11.78
N VAL A 186 9.78 -10.41 -12.92
CA VAL A 186 10.60 -10.08 -14.09
C VAL A 186 10.58 -8.57 -14.29
N LEU A 187 11.75 -7.99 -14.41
CA LEU A 187 11.96 -6.57 -14.67
C LEU A 187 12.73 -6.42 -15.99
N ARG A 188 12.07 -5.85 -17.00
CA ARG A 188 12.66 -5.62 -18.34
C ARG A 188 13.29 -6.89 -18.93
N GLY A 189 12.52 -7.99 -18.95
CA GLY A 189 12.94 -9.30 -19.45
C GLY A 189 13.89 -10.07 -18.53
N ARG A 190 14.32 -9.50 -17.41
CA ARG A 190 15.24 -10.14 -16.49
C ARG A 190 14.52 -10.57 -15.22
N GLU A 191 14.66 -11.84 -14.86
CA GLU A 191 14.15 -12.33 -13.57
C GLU A 191 14.98 -11.78 -12.42
N VAL A 192 14.31 -11.13 -11.46
CA VAL A 192 14.95 -10.45 -10.31
C VAL A 192 14.50 -11.01 -8.97
N VAL A 193 13.36 -11.73 -8.92
CA VAL A 193 12.86 -12.42 -7.72
C VAL A 193 12.36 -13.79 -8.13
N ARG A 194 12.64 -14.80 -7.31
CA ARG A 194 12.06 -16.14 -7.37
C ARG A 194 11.75 -16.62 -5.96
N ASP A 195 10.51 -17.08 -5.73
CA ASP A 195 10.02 -17.59 -4.44
C ASP A 195 10.36 -16.68 -3.24
N GLY A 196 10.13 -15.37 -3.41
CA GLY A 196 10.41 -14.36 -2.39
C GLY A 196 11.89 -13.98 -2.25
N ILE A 197 12.80 -14.64 -2.97
CA ILE A 197 14.25 -14.38 -2.88
C ILE A 197 14.70 -13.48 -4.03
N VAL A 198 15.35 -12.36 -3.69
CA VAL A 198 15.96 -11.46 -4.67
C VAL A 198 17.20 -12.10 -5.28
N LEU A 199 17.23 -12.18 -6.61
CA LEU A 199 18.32 -12.79 -7.38
C LEU A 199 19.34 -11.72 -7.77
N ASN A 200 20.64 -11.99 -7.55
CA ASN A 200 21.76 -11.13 -8.03
C ASN A 200 21.65 -9.66 -7.66
N TYR A 201 21.36 -9.36 -6.41
CA TYR A 201 21.24 -8.01 -5.86
C TYR A 201 22.44 -7.07 -6.16
N GLN A 202 23.62 -7.63 -6.42
CA GLN A 202 24.86 -6.85 -6.65
C GLN A 202 25.03 -6.29 -8.08
N LYS A 203 24.06 -6.50 -8.99
CA LYS A 203 24.18 -6.10 -10.41
C LYS A 203 22.99 -5.32 -10.94
N LEU A 204 22.17 -4.77 -10.05
CA LEU A 204 21.13 -3.79 -10.39
C LEU A 204 21.69 -2.39 -10.16
#